data_8ec202eedfe8ecb81b52c6951f62b521
#
_entry.id   8ec202eedfe8ecb81b52c6951f62b521
#
_cell.length_a   1.000
_cell.length_b   1.000
_cell.length_c   1.000
_cell.angle_alpha   90.00
_cell.angle_beta   90.00
_cell.angle_gamma   90.00
#
_symmetry.space_group_name_H-M   'P 1'
#
loop_
_entity.id
_entity.type
_entity.pdbx_description
1 polymer ?
#
loop_
_entity_poly.entity_id
_entity_poly.type
_entity_poly.pdbx_seq_one_letter_code
_entity_poly.pdbx_strand_id
1 'polypeptide(L)'
;MCRGKHAWRTGERDGCYGEPFSGQLSINLNPFALRQLHADAIHRGGGQIIPTCRRATYAACLLATPGLQEPVYLVEIQCPENAIGGIYSVLNKRRGQVFSEEQRVGTPMFTVKAYLPVMESFGFNADLRQATSGQAFPQSVFDHWEIMNGSPLDKGSKIEEMVKAIRTRKGLKVP
;
A
#
# COMPACT_ATOMS: atom_id res chain seq x y z
N MET A 1 12.07 23.82 -1.23
CA MET A 1 11.56 23.04 -0.08
C MET A 1 11.03 21.73 -0.60
N CYS A 2 11.86 20.71 -0.73
CA CYS A 2 11.42 19.37 -1.14
C CYS A 2 10.92 18.64 0.11
N ARG A 3 9.61 18.51 0.24
CA ARG A 3 9.02 17.60 1.22
C ARG A 3 9.28 16.16 0.74
N GLY A 4 10.36 15.55 1.24
CA GLY A 4 10.67 14.16 0.99
C GLY A 4 9.64 13.25 1.65
N LYS A 5 8.56 12.96 0.96
CA LYS A 5 7.63 11.91 1.36
C LYS A 5 8.25 10.58 0.96
N HIS A 6 8.96 9.96 1.88
CA HIS A 6 9.49 8.62 1.67
C HIS A 6 8.40 7.60 1.98
N ALA A 7 7.84 7.07 0.92
CA ALA A 7 6.82 6.05 1.03
C ALA A 7 7.47 4.66 1.05
N TRP A 8 7.07 3.84 1.99
CA TRP A 8 7.38 2.42 2.00
C TRP A 8 6.52 1.73 0.93
N ARG A 9 7.11 1.44 -0.23
CA ARG A 9 6.43 0.59 -1.21
C ARG A 9 6.40 -0.84 -0.69
N THR A 10 5.21 -1.35 -0.44
CA THR A 10 4.99 -2.78 -0.38
C THR A 10 4.99 -3.30 -1.80
N GLY A 11 5.94 -4.13 -2.14
CA GLY A 11 6.31 -4.41 -3.52
C GLY A 11 5.40 -5.32 -4.30
N GLU A 12 5.72 -5.36 -5.54
CA GLU A 12 4.98 -5.74 -6.72
C GLU A 12 4.97 -7.25 -7.05
N ARG A 13 5.37 -8.13 -6.15
CA ARG A 13 5.20 -9.57 -6.35
C ARG A 13 4.46 -10.18 -5.18
N ASP A 14 3.37 -10.84 -5.49
CA ASP A 14 2.50 -11.55 -4.56
C ASP A 14 1.70 -10.65 -3.61
N GLY A 15 0.96 -9.70 -4.19
CA GLY A 15 -0.06 -8.94 -3.48
C GLY A 15 0.30 -8.57 -2.05
N CYS A 16 1.08 -7.54 -1.83
CA CYS A 16 1.48 -6.97 -0.54
C CYS A 16 2.83 -7.40 0.05
N TYR A 17 3.60 -8.30 -0.56
CA TYR A 17 4.85 -8.82 0.02
C TYR A 17 6.10 -8.52 -0.80
N GLY A 18 6.21 -7.32 -1.35
CA GLY A 18 7.48 -6.91 -1.94
C GLY A 18 8.56 -6.77 -0.87
N GLU A 19 9.76 -7.20 -1.20
CA GLU A 19 10.96 -6.90 -0.43
C GLU A 19 10.93 -5.43 -0.01
N PRO A 20 11.14 -5.08 1.26
CA PRO A 20 11.02 -3.70 1.72
C PRO A 20 11.97 -2.73 1.02
N PHE A 21 12.80 -3.18 0.09
CA PHE A 21 13.80 -2.34 -0.56
C PHE A 21 14.22 -2.77 -1.97
N SER A 22 13.53 -3.68 -2.64
CA SER A 22 13.78 -3.98 -4.06
C SER A 22 12.98 -3.09 -5.01
N GLY A 23 12.03 -2.32 -4.51
CA GLY A 23 11.41 -1.23 -5.26
C GLY A 23 12.44 -0.13 -5.45
N GLN A 24 12.64 0.33 -6.68
CA GLN A 24 13.43 1.51 -6.99
C GLN A 24 13.02 2.63 -6.03
N LEU A 25 13.83 2.79 -4.96
CA LEU A 25 13.80 3.96 -4.16
C LEU A 25 14.32 5.07 -5.07
N SER A 26 13.46 5.76 -5.78
CA SER A 26 13.83 7.02 -6.43
C SER A 26 14.02 8.07 -5.33
N ILE A 27 14.99 7.80 -4.47
CA ILE A 27 15.53 8.80 -3.58
C ILE A 27 16.22 9.77 -4.53
N ASN A 28 15.73 10.97 -4.57
CA ASN A 28 16.48 12.08 -5.11
C ASN A 28 17.72 12.23 -4.20
N LEU A 29 18.79 11.48 -4.50
CA LEU A 29 20.03 11.41 -3.74
C LEU A 29 20.85 12.72 -3.82
N ASN A 30 20.28 13.79 -4.37
CA ASN A 30 20.92 15.08 -4.46
C ASN A 30 21.41 15.68 -3.11
N PRO A 31 20.87 15.33 -1.93
CA PRO A 31 21.47 15.79 -0.67
C PRO A 31 22.58 14.87 -0.14
N PHE A 32 22.79 13.68 -0.68
CA PHE A 32 23.89 12.79 -0.29
C PHE A 32 25.14 13.11 -1.10
N ALA A 33 25.72 14.29 -0.93
CA ALA A 33 27.04 14.55 -1.42
C ALA A 33 28.04 13.78 -0.56
N LEU A 34 28.65 12.73 -1.10
CA LEU A 34 29.85 12.12 -0.54
C LEU A 34 30.96 13.17 -0.58
N ARG A 35 31.14 13.90 0.51
CA ARG A 35 32.14 14.96 0.57
C ARG A 35 33.56 14.42 0.71
N GLN A 36 33.71 13.26 1.31
CA GLN A 36 35.03 12.69 1.57
C GLN A 36 34.99 11.18 1.69
N LEU A 37 35.88 10.50 1.00
CA LEU A 37 36.17 9.09 1.14
C LEU A 37 37.51 8.90 1.83
N HIS A 38 37.72 7.75 2.49
CA HIS A 38 39.01 7.42 3.10
C HIS A 38 40.13 7.44 2.05
N ALA A 39 41.32 7.92 2.43
CA ALA A 39 42.44 8.03 1.53
C ALA A 39 42.93 6.65 1.00
N ASP A 40 42.93 5.64 1.86
CA ASP A 40 43.36 4.30 1.52
C ASP A 40 42.30 3.55 0.70
N ALA A 41 42.75 2.94 -0.41
CA ALA A 41 41.89 2.17 -1.30
C ALA A 41 41.25 0.95 -0.62
N ILE A 42 41.91 0.35 0.38
CA ILE A 42 41.42 -0.80 1.15
C ILE A 42 40.09 -0.48 1.83
N HIS A 43 39.91 0.74 2.35
CA HIS A 43 38.71 1.18 3.02
C HIS A 43 37.60 1.66 2.08
N ARG A 44 37.84 1.67 0.77
CA ARG A 44 36.89 2.07 -0.27
C ARG A 44 36.32 0.88 -1.06
N GLY A 45 36.55 -0.33 -0.58
CA GLY A 45 36.02 -1.54 -1.21
C GLY A 45 34.49 -1.60 -1.15
N GLY A 46 33.87 -2.26 -2.14
CA GLY A 46 32.41 -2.42 -2.21
C GLY A 46 31.82 -3.06 -0.94
N GLY A 47 32.55 -4.01 -0.32
CA GLY A 47 32.14 -4.65 0.94
C GLY A 47 32.04 -3.71 2.14
N GLN A 48 32.66 -2.53 2.07
CA GLN A 48 32.60 -1.50 3.13
C GLN A 48 31.68 -0.34 2.78
N ILE A 49 31.72 0.12 1.53
CA ILE A 49 30.91 1.27 1.10
C ILE A 49 29.43 0.91 1.01
N ILE A 50 29.09 -0.23 0.42
CA ILE A 50 27.69 -0.63 0.22
C ILE A 50 26.92 -0.78 1.54
N PRO A 51 27.42 -1.50 2.57
CA PRO A 51 26.69 -1.61 3.84
C PRO A 51 26.59 -0.27 4.56
N THR A 52 27.62 0.57 4.49
CA THR A 52 27.64 1.89 5.12
C THR A 52 26.62 2.82 4.47
N CYS A 53 26.59 2.86 3.13
CA CYS A 53 25.61 3.64 2.39
C CYS A 53 24.17 3.16 2.69
N ARG A 54 23.94 1.86 2.75
CA ARG A 54 22.64 1.27 3.12
C ARG A 54 22.19 1.73 4.52
N ARG A 55 23.09 1.68 5.51
CA ARG A 55 22.79 2.13 6.87
C ARG A 55 22.46 3.62 6.92
N ALA A 56 23.24 4.44 6.21
CA ALA A 56 23.00 5.88 6.11
C ALA A 56 21.65 6.19 5.46
N THR A 57 21.30 5.47 4.39
CA THR A 57 20.00 5.62 3.72
C THR A 57 18.85 5.24 4.65
N TYR A 58 18.96 4.15 5.40
CA TYR A 58 17.92 3.76 6.36
C TYR A 58 17.77 4.78 7.49
N ALA A 59 18.88 5.29 8.02
CA ALA A 59 18.84 6.34 9.03
C ALA A 59 18.15 7.60 8.50
N ALA A 60 18.47 8.01 7.27
CA ALA A 60 17.85 9.16 6.63
C ALA A 60 16.34 8.95 6.40
N CYS A 61 15.91 7.74 6.00
CA CYS A 61 14.50 7.41 5.86
C CYS A 61 13.73 7.47 7.18
N LEU A 62 14.36 7.02 8.29
CA LEU A 62 13.74 7.05 9.61
C LEU A 62 13.70 8.46 10.23
N LEU A 63 14.70 9.30 9.92
CA LEU A 63 14.73 10.70 10.36
C LEU A 63 13.81 11.62 9.56
N ALA A 64 13.45 11.21 8.33
CA ALA A 64 12.41 11.86 7.56
C ALA A 64 11.04 11.57 8.17
N THR A 65 9.97 12.06 7.56
CA THR A 65 8.59 11.68 7.91
C THR A 65 8.15 10.47 7.09
N PRO A 66 8.42 9.24 7.55
CA PRO A 66 8.05 8.06 6.79
C PRO A 66 6.54 7.90 6.73
N GLY A 67 6.03 7.51 5.57
CA GLY A 67 4.62 7.17 5.36
C GLY A 67 4.49 5.76 4.81
N LEU A 68 3.37 5.10 5.11
CA LEU A 68 3.02 3.82 4.51
C LEU A 68 2.14 4.07 3.29
N GLN A 69 2.47 3.43 2.15
CA GLN A 69 1.60 3.40 0.98
C GLN A 69 0.92 2.04 0.89
N GLU A 70 -0.37 2.07 0.60
CA GLU A 70 -1.13 0.87 0.28
C GLU A 70 -1.59 0.90 -1.18
N PRO A 71 -1.59 -0.25 -1.88
CA PRO A 71 -2.17 -0.34 -3.20
C PRO A 71 -3.70 -0.32 -3.09
N VAL A 72 -4.35 0.29 -4.07
CA VAL A 72 -5.80 0.43 -4.14
C VAL A 72 -6.31 -0.19 -5.42
N TYR A 73 -7.34 -1.02 -5.30
CA TYR A 73 -8.07 -1.57 -6.42
C TYR A 73 -9.23 -0.66 -6.82
N LEU A 74 -9.39 -0.48 -8.12
CA LEU A 74 -10.65 -0.08 -8.70
C LEU A 74 -11.52 -1.33 -8.83
N VAL A 75 -12.64 -1.33 -8.13
CA VAL A 75 -13.60 -2.44 -8.16
C VAL A 75 -14.85 -1.99 -8.91
N GLU A 76 -15.18 -2.67 -10.00
CA GLU A 76 -16.45 -2.53 -10.70
C GLU A 76 -17.37 -3.67 -10.30
N ILE A 77 -18.53 -3.34 -9.78
CA ILE A 77 -19.52 -4.30 -9.30
C ILE A 77 -20.77 -4.15 -10.13
N GLN A 78 -21.15 -5.20 -10.84
CA GLN A 78 -22.41 -5.26 -11.55
C GLN A 78 -23.44 -5.96 -10.66
N CYS A 79 -24.58 -5.31 -10.44
CA CYS A 79 -25.61 -5.80 -9.54
C CYS A 79 -27.00 -5.31 -9.94
N PRO A 80 -28.07 -6.02 -9.54
CA PRO A 80 -29.43 -5.51 -9.60
C PRO A 80 -29.67 -4.48 -8.48
N GLU A 81 -30.69 -3.65 -8.64
CA GLU A 81 -31.09 -2.61 -7.68
C GLU A 81 -31.24 -3.13 -6.25
N ASN A 82 -31.84 -4.29 -6.08
CA ASN A 82 -32.09 -4.90 -4.77
C ASN A 82 -30.81 -5.25 -3.98
N ALA A 83 -29.68 -5.41 -4.65
CA ALA A 83 -28.41 -5.81 -4.05
C ALA A 83 -27.51 -4.63 -3.66
N ILE A 84 -27.84 -3.42 -4.08
CA ILE A 84 -27.02 -2.20 -3.87
C ILE A 84 -26.75 -1.96 -2.39
N GLY A 85 -27.77 -2.05 -1.52
CA GLY A 85 -27.61 -1.85 -0.08
C GLY A 85 -26.61 -2.81 0.57
N GLY A 86 -26.60 -4.07 0.12
CA GLY A 86 -25.63 -5.07 0.56
C GLY A 86 -24.20 -4.71 0.16
N ILE A 87 -24.01 -4.19 -1.04
CA ILE A 87 -22.69 -3.77 -1.56
C ILE A 87 -22.13 -2.62 -0.73
N TYR A 88 -22.93 -1.58 -0.48
CA TYR A 88 -22.51 -0.44 0.37
C TYR A 88 -22.12 -0.89 1.77
N SER A 89 -22.89 -1.79 2.37
CA SER A 89 -22.59 -2.33 3.70
C SER A 89 -21.22 -3.04 3.74
N VAL A 90 -20.93 -3.87 2.73
CA VAL A 90 -19.65 -4.60 2.65
C VAL A 90 -18.49 -3.65 2.36
N LEU A 91 -18.64 -2.70 1.44
CA LEU A 91 -17.59 -1.73 1.12
C LEU A 91 -17.25 -0.84 2.32
N ASN A 92 -18.25 -0.30 3.02
CA ASN A 92 -18.03 0.54 4.20
C ASN A 92 -17.31 -0.23 5.31
N LYS A 93 -17.65 -1.49 5.55
CA LYS A 93 -16.98 -2.35 6.52
C LYS A 93 -15.49 -2.55 6.18
N ARG A 94 -15.14 -2.51 4.90
CA ARG A 94 -13.79 -2.77 4.36
C ARG A 94 -13.05 -1.50 3.90
N ARG A 95 -13.43 -0.33 4.38
CA ARG A 95 -12.85 0.96 4.00
C ARG A 95 -12.95 1.27 2.50
N GLY A 96 -13.88 0.63 1.78
CA GLY A 96 -14.12 0.91 0.38
C GLY A 96 -14.84 2.25 0.20
N GLN A 97 -14.47 2.99 -0.83
CA GLN A 97 -15.07 4.28 -1.16
C GLN A 97 -15.76 4.19 -2.52
N VAL A 98 -17.08 4.34 -2.55
CA VAL A 98 -17.85 4.40 -3.80
C VAL A 98 -17.76 5.81 -4.35
N PHE A 99 -17.40 5.95 -5.62
CA PHE A 99 -17.30 7.24 -6.28
C PHE A 99 -18.22 7.37 -7.50
N SER A 100 -18.71 6.28 -8.06
CA SER A 100 -19.65 6.29 -9.18
C SER A 100 -20.66 5.17 -9.05
N GLU A 101 -21.90 5.48 -9.34
CA GLU A 101 -22.99 4.53 -9.48
C GLU A 101 -23.76 4.90 -10.75
N GLU A 102 -23.79 3.98 -11.71
CA GLU A 102 -24.39 4.19 -13.00
C GLU A 102 -25.42 3.10 -13.31
N GLN A 103 -26.63 3.50 -13.64
CA GLN A 103 -27.64 2.57 -14.16
C GLN A 103 -27.36 2.29 -15.64
N ARG A 104 -27.32 1.01 -16.00
CA ARG A 104 -27.17 0.62 -17.39
C ARG A 104 -28.47 0.83 -18.16
N VAL A 105 -28.43 1.70 -19.16
CA VAL A 105 -29.61 2.05 -19.96
C VAL A 105 -30.27 0.81 -20.55
N GLY A 106 -31.59 0.68 -20.35
CA GLY A 106 -32.38 -0.44 -20.87
C GLY A 106 -32.34 -1.73 -20.07
N THR A 107 -31.67 -1.74 -18.91
CA THR A 107 -31.60 -2.90 -18.01
C THR A 107 -31.80 -2.48 -16.55
N PRO A 108 -32.34 -3.34 -15.67
CA PRO A 108 -32.42 -3.06 -14.24
C PRO A 108 -31.09 -3.30 -13.52
N MET A 109 -29.98 -3.21 -14.24
CA MET A 109 -28.64 -3.47 -13.70
C MET A 109 -27.90 -2.16 -13.44
N PHE A 110 -27.22 -2.12 -12.31
CA PHE A 110 -26.38 -1.04 -11.89
C PHE A 110 -24.90 -1.45 -11.94
N THR A 111 -24.04 -0.51 -12.28
CA THR A 111 -22.59 -0.64 -12.21
C THR A 111 -22.10 0.30 -11.12
N VAL A 112 -21.61 -0.25 -10.03
CA VAL A 112 -21.02 0.50 -8.91
C VAL A 112 -19.51 0.45 -9.04
N LYS A 113 -18.86 1.62 -9.08
CA LYS A 113 -17.40 1.74 -9.10
C LYS A 113 -16.91 2.24 -7.74
N ALA A 114 -15.98 1.51 -7.16
CA ALA A 114 -15.45 1.81 -5.84
C ALA A 114 -13.94 1.59 -5.76
N TYR A 115 -13.29 2.35 -4.91
CA TYR A 115 -11.91 2.10 -4.51
C TYR A 115 -11.88 1.18 -3.30
N LEU A 116 -11.06 0.14 -3.35
CA LEU A 116 -10.90 -0.81 -2.25
C LEU A 116 -9.42 -1.03 -1.97
N PRO A 117 -8.94 -0.77 -0.74
CA PRO A 117 -7.58 -1.10 -0.36
C PRO A 117 -7.31 -2.60 -0.48
N VAL A 118 -6.18 -2.97 -1.08
CA VAL A 118 -5.83 -4.39 -1.31
C VAL A 118 -5.76 -5.16 0.00
N MET A 119 -5.33 -4.54 1.09
CA MET A 119 -5.28 -5.19 2.41
C MET A 119 -6.65 -5.66 2.90
N GLU A 120 -7.71 -4.97 2.53
CA GLU A 120 -9.10 -5.30 2.89
C GLU A 120 -9.82 -6.10 1.79
N SER A 121 -9.16 -6.38 0.67
CA SER A 121 -9.75 -7.12 -0.45
C SER A 121 -9.84 -8.63 -0.20
N PHE A 122 -9.05 -9.15 0.75
CA PHE A 122 -9.05 -10.58 1.08
C PHE A 122 -10.40 -10.99 1.68
N GLY A 123 -11.04 -11.97 1.06
CA GLY A 123 -12.37 -12.43 1.45
C GLY A 123 -13.53 -11.51 1.01
N PHE A 124 -13.25 -10.40 0.31
CA PHE A 124 -14.27 -9.48 -0.17
C PHE A 124 -15.33 -10.13 -1.05
N ASN A 125 -14.92 -11.01 -1.97
CA ASN A 125 -15.84 -11.72 -2.87
C ASN A 125 -16.80 -12.65 -2.10
N ALA A 126 -16.32 -13.27 -1.02
CA ALA A 126 -17.17 -14.15 -0.18
C ALA A 126 -18.23 -13.33 0.57
N ASP A 127 -17.80 -12.24 1.22
CA ASP A 127 -18.71 -11.35 1.94
C ASP A 127 -19.72 -10.70 1.00
N LEU A 128 -19.27 -10.29 -0.20
CA LEU A 128 -20.14 -9.71 -1.19
C LEU A 128 -21.21 -10.68 -1.67
N ARG A 129 -20.84 -11.94 -1.97
CA ARG A 129 -21.79 -12.97 -2.34
C ARG A 129 -22.79 -13.29 -1.23
N GLN A 130 -22.34 -13.31 0.00
CA GLN A 130 -23.20 -13.49 1.16
C GLN A 130 -24.21 -12.36 1.31
N ALA A 131 -23.77 -11.10 1.16
CA ALA A 131 -24.62 -9.93 1.32
C ALA A 131 -25.59 -9.70 0.16
N THR A 132 -25.28 -10.22 -1.04
CA THR A 132 -26.06 -10.02 -2.27
C THR A 132 -26.73 -11.29 -2.79
N SER A 133 -26.70 -12.39 -2.02
CA SER A 133 -27.21 -13.70 -2.44
C SER A 133 -26.64 -14.16 -3.80
N GLY A 134 -25.38 -13.83 -4.07
CA GLY A 134 -24.69 -14.19 -5.31
C GLY A 134 -25.04 -13.34 -6.54
N GLN A 135 -25.83 -12.28 -6.40
CA GLN A 135 -26.30 -11.47 -7.54
C GLN A 135 -25.31 -10.38 -7.98
N ALA A 136 -24.25 -10.12 -7.20
CA ALA A 136 -23.24 -9.13 -7.53
C ALA A 136 -21.97 -9.79 -8.09
N PHE A 137 -21.43 -9.20 -9.16
CA PHE A 137 -20.24 -9.67 -9.87
C PHE A 137 -19.15 -8.60 -9.79
N PRO A 138 -18.18 -8.71 -8.88
CA PRO A 138 -17.09 -7.77 -8.76
C PRO A 138 -15.97 -8.10 -9.73
N GLN A 139 -15.40 -7.07 -10.35
CA GLN A 139 -14.15 -7.09 -11.10
C GLN A 139 -13.19 -6.12 -10.42
N SER A 140 -11.96 -6.53 -10.16
CA SER A 140 -10.97 -5.72 -9.46
C SER A 140 -9.73 -5.56 -10.32
N VAL A 141 -9.31 -4.33 -10.53
CA VAL A 141 -8.10 -3.96 -11.26
C VAL A 141 -7.26 -3.04 -10.39
N PHE A 142 -5.93 -3.18 -10.44
CA PHE A 142 -5.06 -2.22 -9.76
C PHE A 142 -5.20 -0.83 -10.40
N ASP A 143 -5.38 0.18 -9.57
CA ASP A 143 -5.50 1.56 -10.00
C ASP A 143 -4.30 2.41 -9.58
N HIS A 144 -4.12 2.63 -8.31
CA HIS A 144 -3.06 3.51 -7.80
C HIS A 144 -2.55 3.12 -6.41
N TRP A 145 -1.51 3.84 -5.98
CA TRP A 145 -0.98 3.78 -4.63
C TRP A 145 -1.47 4.97 -3.82
N GLU A 146 -2.05 4.72 -2.66
CA GLU A 146 -2.50 5.76 -1.74
C GLU A 146 -1.65 5.79 -0.48
N ILE A 147 -1.38 6.99 0.02
CA ILE A 147 -0.63 7.17 1.27
C ILE A 147 -1.60 7.09 2.44
N MET A 148 -1.37 6.16 3.35
CA MET A 148 -2.16 6.04 4.57
C MET A 148 -1.92 7.23 5.50
N ASN A 149 -3.00 7.74 6.10
CA ASN A 149 -2.93 8.83 7.06
C ASN A 149 -2.33 8.35 8.38
N GLY A 150 -1.19 8.91 8.76
CA GLY A 150 -0.47 8.62 10.00
C GLY A 150 0.98 8.20 9.76
N SER A 151 1.75 8.14 10.83
CA SER A 151 3.15 7.73 10.78
C SER A 151 3.31 6.29 11.30
N PRO A 152 4.16 5.47 10.65
CA PRO A 152 4.49 4.14 11.16
C PRO A 152 5.31 4.17 12.46
N LEU A 153 5.79 5.36 12.87
CA LEU A 153 6.55 5.56 14.09
C LEU A 153 5.67 5.96 15.30
N ASP A 154 4.41 6.33 15.05
CA ASP A 154 3.48 6.73 16.10
C ASP A 154 2.97 5.50 16.85
N LYS A 155 3.28 5.43 18.14
CA LYS A 155 2.87 4.31 19.01
C LYS A 155 1.35 4.26 19.17
N GLY A 156 0.78 3.06 19.03
CA GLY A 156 -0.65 2.84 19.15
C GLY A 156 -1.47 3.17 17.88
N SER A 157 -0.80 3.48 16.78
CA SER A 157 -1.48 3.69 15.50
C SER A 157 -1.82 2.36 14.81
N LYS A 158 -2.92 2.32 14.07
CA LYS A 158 -3.28 1.16 13.23
C LYS A 158 -2.16 0.80 12.24
N ILE A 159 -1.40 1.80 11.79
CA ILE A 159 -0.27 1.63 10.88
C ILE A 159 0.89 0.90 11.58
N GLU A 160 1.18 1.22 12.83
CA GLU A 160 2.21 0.52 13.61
C GLU A 160 1.88 -0.97 13.73
N GLU A 161 0.62 -1.31 14.02
CA GLU A 161 0.17 -2.71 14.10
C GLU A 161 0.34 -3.43 12.77
N MET A 162 -0.03 -2.78 11.65
CA MET A 162 0.18 -3.34 10.30
C MET A 162 1.66 -3.55 10.00
N VAL A 163 2.52 -2.59 10.32
CA VAL A 163 3.98 -2.71 10.13
C VAL A 163 4.53 -3.85 10.97
N LYS A 164 4.12 -3.99 12.23
CA LYS A 164 4.50 -5.12 13.09
C LYS A 164 4.08 -6.45 12.48
N ALA A 165 2.84 -6.55 12.01
CA ALA A 165 2.33 -7.77 11.38
C ALA A 165 3.12 -8.12 10.11
N ILE A 166 3.44 -7.14 9.26
CA ILE A 166 4.26 -7.33 8.05
C ILE A 166 5.67 -7.81 8.42
N ARG A 167 6.31 -7.16 9.41
CA ARG A 167 7.65 -7.55 9.88
C ARG A 167 7.68 -8.96 10.45
N THR A 168 6.68 -9.34 11.24
CA THR A 168 6.55 -10.70 11.79
C THR A 168 6.42 -11.73 10.69
N ARG A 169 5.58 -11.50 9.67
CA ARG A 169 5.43 -12.41 8.52
C ARG A 169 6.72 -12.58 7.73
N LYS A 170 7.55 -11.53 7.66
CA LYS A 170 8.85 -11.55 6.97
C LYS A 170 9.99 -12.09 7.83
N GLY A 171 9.73 -12.48 9.06
CA GLY A 171 10.76 -12.91 10.00
C GLY A 171 11.74 -11.82 10.42
N LEU A 172 11.36 -10.55 10.27
CA LEU A 172 12.16 -9.42 10.67
C LEU A 172 11.93 -9.10 12.16
N LYS A 173 12.99 -8.58 12.79
CA LYS A 173 12.88 -8.14 14.20
C LYS A 173 11.82 -7.05 14.33
N VAL A 174 10.88 -7.26 15.24
CA VAL A 174 9.85 -6.26 15.58
C VAL A 174 10.41 -5.38 16.69
N PRO A 175 10.38 -4.05 16.56
CA PRO A 175 10.83 -3.12 17.59
C PRO A 175 9.89 -3.09 18.79
#